data_b55820e0443b5f6903e6db9b95cfab30
#
_entry.id   b55820e0443b5f6903e6db9b95cfab30
#
_cell.length_a   1.000
_cell.length_b   1.000
_cell.length_c   1.000
_cell.angle_alpha   90.00
_cell.angle_beta   90.00
_cell.angle_gamma   90.00
#
_symmetry.space_group_name_H-M   'P 1'
#
loop_
_entity.id
_entity.type
_entity.pdbx_description
1 polymer ?
#
loop_
_entity_poly.entity_id
_entity_poly.type
_entity_poly.pdbx_seq_one_letter_code
_entity_poly.pdbx_strand_id
1 'polypeptide(L)'
;MALAKNVYRELESAVGSHNVSENIGVLQSYSKQPFPPGFLGRKKPDAVVLPESVQDVQAVIKLANRYKFAYIPTGNYNWDVPRQDNTVIIDLKKMNKIVEIDENNMHAVVEPGVTHSQLQAECMKRGLVCNSTWGGSPCSVLANTIFFGVGGLSYRFGMNRVLLSMEWVLPTGEVMKTGSLSAEGDSYFWPGGPGPDLRGLIRAFFGVSGGLGVVTRIGVKLLPWPGPATFPVTGIAPNFETSFPADRFRFHLLRYPSLDQLVEALYAIGDAEIGAVAQRYPSAWFQWASSSSKEEFRQGWESGYLQKAAENIVAVWLVGFSSQRQLEYEEKVLQHIIKKTGGEDISPSDRLYKMMDPALIGDWFLCGNSGRIMRPAGSHMIAMVALDSIDHSLKVAHRADEIRKDFDFMDTDKDDWVCTYDFGWQGDAECLILPEMTEYSMGRAMELAMAGLKASLEDKTYTVLQIAETHPVLGPAYGNYHELLKKIKKTLDPENVANPPNPIQVDETQE
;
A
#
# COMPACT_ATOMS: atom_id res chain seq x y z
N MET A 1 3.74 20.61 25.29
CA MET A 1 2.92 21.74 25.80
C MET A 1 1.68 21.82 24.94
N ALA A 2 0.51 22.11 25.52
CA ALA A 2 -0.71 22.30 24.72
C ALA A 2 -0.55 23.47 23.74
N LEU A 3 -1.22 23.39 22.61
CA LEU A 3 -1.24 24.49 21.63
C LEU A 3 -1.69 25.79 22.30
N ALA A 4 -1.08 26.92 21.96
CA ALA A 4 -1.48 28.19 22.56
C ALA A 4 -2.93 28.52 22.23
N LYS A 5 -3.71 29.02 23.19
CA LYS A 5 -5.16 29.25 23.04
C LYS A 5 -5.53 30.18 21.87
N ASN A 6 -4.65 31.13 21.55
CA ASN A 6 -4.87 32.01 20.38
C ASN A 6 -4.72 31.23 19.07
N VAL A 7 -3.76 30.29 18.97
CA VAL A 7 -3.56 29.44 17.80
C VAL A 7 -4.75 28.50 17.61
N TYR A 8 -5.23 27.89 18.70
CA TYR A 8 -6.42 27.05 18.66
C TYR A 8 -7.65 27.81 18.11
N ARG A 9 -7.88 29.04 18.60
CA ARG A 9 -8.98 29.89 18.10
C ARG A 9 -8.82 30.27 16.62
N GLU A 10 -7.59 30.48 16.14
CA GLU A 10 -7.37 30.77 14.73
C GLU A 10 -7.62 29.50 13.87
N LEU A 11 -7.30 28.32 14.37
CA LEU A 11 -7.69 27.06 13.71
C LEU A 11 -9.22 26.92 13.64
N GLU A 12 -9.93 27.21 14.75
CA GLU A 12 -11.42 27.24 14.75
C GLU A 12 -11.99 28.24 13.74
N SER A 13 -11.36 29.39 13.61
CA SER A 13 -11.78 30.41 12.65
C SER A 13 -11.49 29.99 11.20
N ALA A 14 -10.45 29.23 10.97
CA ALA A 14 -10.02 28.78 9.65
C ALA A 14 -10.90 27.63 9.09
N VAL A 15 -11.25 26.64 9.92
CA VAL A 15 -11.93 25.43 9.46
C VAL A 15 -13.31 25.21 10.12
N GLY A 16 -13.74 26.10 10.98
CA GLY A 16 -14.96 25.97 11.79
C GLY A 16 -14.72 25.25 13.12
N SER A 17 -15.36 25.71 14.19
CA SER A 17 -15.15 25.20 15.55
C SER A 17 -15.51 23.71 15.72
N HIS A 18 -16.48 23.21 14.95
CA HIS A 18 -16.86 21.80 14.96
C HIS A 18 -15.85 20.88 14.23
N ASN A 19 -14.88 21.47 13.54
CA ASN A 19 -13.81 20.79 12.80
C ASN A 19 -12.46 20.81 13.52
N VAL A 20 -12.41 21.30 14.76
CA VAL A 20 -11.19 21.34 15.57
C VAL A 20 -11.44 20.66 16.90
N SER A 21 -10.50 19.85 17.36
CA SER A 21 -10.61 19.16 18.65
C SER A 21 -9.28 19.10 19.40
N GLU A 22 -9.31 19.47 20.68
CA GLU A 22 -8.25 19.20 21.68
C GLU A 22 -8.69 18.16 22.73
N ASN A 23 -9.82 17.47 22.50
CA ASN A 23 -10.34 16.46 23.42
C ASN A 23 -9.35 15.31 23.56
N ILE A 24 -9.00 14.95 24.80
CA ILE A 24 -7.98 13.95 25.10
C ILE A 24 -8.27 12.58 24.48
N GLY A 25 -9.53 12.16 24.45
CA GLY A 25 -9.94 10.89 23.84
C GLY A 25 -9.73 10.88 22.32
N VAL A 26 -10.02 12.03 21.67
CA VAL A 26 -9.74 12.22 20.23
C VAL A 26 -8.25 12.19 19.99
N LEU A 27 -7.45 12.97 20.72
CA LEU A 27 -6.00 13.02 20.55
C LEU A 27 -5.33 11.66 20.74
N GLN A 28 -5.81 10.88 21.72
CA GLN A 28 -5.30 9.52 21.95
C GLN A 28 -5.56 8.58 20.77
N SER A 29 -6.66 8.72 20.03
CA SER A 29 -6.94 7.87 18.88
C SER A 29 -5.95 8.08 17.75
N TYR A 30 -5.39 9.29 17.61
CA TYR A 30 -4.35 9.62 16.62
C TYR A 30 -2.91 9.38 17.11
N SER A 31 -2.74 8.87 18.33
CA SER A 31 -1.43 8.50 18.88
C SER A 31 -1.10 7.02 18.68
N LYS A 32 -2.02 6.24 18.09
CA LYS A 32 -1.84 4.80 17.84
C LYS A 32 -1.10 4.61 16.53
N GLN A 33 0.00 3.89 16.60
CA GLN A 33 0.75 3.46 15.42
C GLN A 33 0.34 2.06 14.99
N PRO A 34 0.38 1.79 13.67
CA PRO A 34 0.32 0.43 13.13
C PRO A 34 1.60 -0.37 13.40
N PHE A 35 2.73 0.31 13.66
CA PHE A 35 4.03 -0.28 13.91
C PHE A 35 4.37 -0.37 15.41
N PRO A 36 5.41 -1.18 15.78
CA PRO A 36 5.78 -1.42 17.17
C PRO A 36 5.96 -0.15 18.00
N PRO A 37 5.49 -0.15 19.24
CA PRO A 37 5.82 0.91 20.19
C PRO A 37 7.32 0.97 20.45
N GLY A 38 7.93 2.16 20.38
CA GLY A 38 9.32 2.38 20.82
C GLY A 38 10.33 2.58 19.72
N PHE A 39 10.01 2.33 18.46
CA PHE A 39 10.94 2.60 17.36
C PHE A 39 11.11 4.10 17.08
N LEU A 40 10.04 4.86 17.26
CA LEU A 40 10.02 6.30 17.07
C LEU A 40 9.41 6.94 18.30
N GLY A 41 10.07 7.91 18.89
CA GLY A 41 9.54 8.68 20.02
C GLY A 41 8.10 9.12 19.71
N ARG A 42 7.14 8.68 20.54
CA ARG A 42 5.71 8.96 20.32
C ARG A 42 5.29 10.13 21.14
N LYS A 43 4.62 11.05 20.49
CA LYS A 43 3.89 12.11 21.19
C LYS A 43 2.42 12.09 20.81
N LYS A 44 1.61 12.70 21.66
CA LYS A 44 0.23 12.99 21.36
C LYS A 44 0.18 14.25 20.51
N PRO A 45 -0.72 14.35 19.51
CA PRO A 45 -0.97 15.63 18.89
C PRO A 45 -1.57 16.61 19.89
N ASP A 46 -1.40 17.89 19.64
CA ASP A 46 -1.98 18.96 20.45
C ASP A 46 -3.37 19.35 19.98
N ALA A 47 -3.67 19.14 18.70
CA ALA A 47 -5.00 19.30 18.13
C ALA A 47 -5.20 18.39 16.91
N VAL A 48 -6.46 18.15 16.56
CA VAL A 48 -6.90 17.52 15.31
C VAL A 48 -7.80 18.49 14.57
N VAL A 49 -7.58 18.70 13.28
CA VAL A 49 -8.42 19.51 12.40
C VAL A 49 -8.98 18.66 11.25
N LEU A 50 -10.23 18.90 10.87
CA LEU A 50 -10.94 18.19 9.81
C LEU A 50 -11.33 19.17 8.69
N PRO A 51 -10.42 19.51 7.76
CA PRO A 51 -10.73 20.39 6.66
C PRO A 51 -11.78 19.78 5.72
N GLU A 52 -12.61 20.62 5.11
CA GLU A 52 -13.64 20.25 4.13
C GLU A 52 -13.31 20.75 2.72
N SER A 53 -12.25 21.55 2.60
CA SER A 53 -11.84 22.17 1.33
C SER A 53 -10.32 22.34 1.23
N VAL A 54 -9.81 22.57 0.01
CA VAL A 54 -8.41 22.94 -0.21
C VAL A 54 -8.06 24.25 0.48
N GLN A 55 -9.00 25.19 0.56
CA GLN A 55 -8.82 26.47 1.23
C GLN A 55 -8.60 26.29 2.74
N ASP A 56 -9.32 25.36 3.37
CA ASP A 56 -9.13 25.03 4.78
C ASP A 56 -7.73 24.44 5.02
N VAL A 57 -7.29 23.52 4.15
CA VAL A 57 -5.95 22.95 4.22
C VAL A 57 -4.88 24.04 4.08
N GLN A 58 -5.04 24.96 3.11
CA GLN A 58 -4.14 26.09 2.94
C GLN A 58 -4.07 26.98 4.18
N ALA A 59 -5.25 27.29 4.77
CA ALA A 59 -5.33 28.12 5.95
C ALA A 59 -4.58 27.49 7.15
N VAL A 60 -4.79 26.18 7.39
CA VAL A 60 -4.09 25.46 8.46
C VAL A 60 -2.56 25.45 8.23
N ILE A 61 -2.10 25.20 7.00
CA ILE A 61 -0.68 25.20 6.67
C ILE A 61 -0.07 26.60 6.84
N LYS A 62 -0.77 27.67 6.44
CA LYS A 62 -0.32 29.06 6.66
C LYS A 62 -0.21 29.39 8.14
N LEU A 63 -1.16 28.89 8.96
CA LEU A 63 -1.07 29.03 10.43
C LEU A 63 0.12 28.25 10.99
N ALA A 64 0.41 27.04 10.47
CA ALA A 64 1.59 26.26 10.87
C ALA A 64 2.88 27.03 10.61
N ASN A 65 3.02 27.63 9.43
CA ASN A 65 4.18 28.49 9.11
C ASN A 65 4.29 29.70 10.04
N ARG A 66 3.16 30.37 10.32
CA ARG A 66 3.11 31.56 11.16
C ARG A 66 3.45 31.30 12.61
N TYR A 67 2.92 30.20 13.16
CA TYR A 67 3.02 29.85 14.59
C TYR A 67 4.05 28.76 14.88
N LYS A 68 4.73 28.25 13.84
CA LYS A 68 5.78 27.24 13.95
C LYS A 68 5.32 25.96 14.69
N PHE A 69 4.11 25.49 14.39
CA PHE A 69 3.69 24.16 14.78
C PHE A 69 3.83 23.17 13.63
N ALA A 70 4.16 21.92 13.96
CA ALA A 70 4.19 20.86 12.97
C ALA A 70 2.79 20.38 12.59
N TYR A 71 2.59 19.93 11.37
CA TYR A 71 1.38 19.24 10.96
C TYR A 71 1.65 17.87 10.33
N ILE A 72 0.70 16.95 10.52
CA ILE A 72 0.72 15.62 9.92
C ILE A 72 -0.61 15.42 9.20
N PRO A 73 -0.62 15.29 7.86
CA PRO A 73 -1.83 14.92 7.15
C PRO A 73 -2.12 13.43 7.34
N THR A 74 -3.39 13.10 7.50
CA THR A 74 -3.87 11.73 7.54
C THR A 74 -5.14 11.58 6.72
N GLY A 75 -5.34 10.39 6.15
CA GLY A 75 -6.57 10.00 5.48
C GLY A 75 -7.32 8.96 6.32
N ASN A 76 -7.71 7.86 5.66
CA ASN A 76 -8.44 6.78 6.31
C ASN A 76 -7.56 5.87 7.19
N TYR A 77 -6.25 6.07 7.18
CA TYR A 77 -5.29 5.30 7.94
C TYR A 77 -4.13 6.20 8.42
N ASN A 78 -3.75 6.07 9.68
CA ASN A 78 -2.65 6.81 10.27
C ASN A 78 -1.32 6.09 10.01
N TRP A 79 -0.56 6.56 9.02
CA TRP A 79 0.79 6.04 8.76
C TRP A 79 1.83 6.57 9.73
N ASP A 80 1.63 7.78 10.24
CA ASP A 80 2.60 8.45 11.08
C ASP A 80 1.95 9.04 12.33
N VAL A 81 2.77 9.29 13.33
CA VAL A 81 2.36 9.88 14.60
C VAL A 81 3.30 11.00 14.97
N PRO A 82 2.86 11.97 15.79
CA PRO A 82 3.70 13.06 16.24
C PRO A 82 4.98 12.56 16.91
N ARG A 83 6.11 13.12 16.52
CA ARG A 83 7.44 12.86 17.10
C ARG A 83 7.91 14.01 17.96
N GLN A 84 7.23 15.14 17.90
CA GLN A 84 7.52 16.34 18.66
C GLN A 84 6.24 16.94 19.24
N ASP A 85 6.40 17.80 20.25
CA ASP A 85 5.31 18.61 20.77
C ASP A 85 4.93 19.68 19.74
N ASN A 86 3.82 20.36 19.97
CA ASN A 86 3.28 21.39 19.09
C ASN A 86 2.99 20.86 17.68
N THR A 87 2.26 19.72 17.64
CA THR A 87 1.88 19.04 16.38
C THR A 87 0.37 18.98 16.23
N VAL A 88 -0.14 19.32 15.05
CA VAL A 88 -1.55 19.26 14.65
C VAL A 88 -1.75 18.17 13.62
N ILE A 89 -2.73 17.29 13.81
CA ILE A 89 -3.18 16.35 12.78
C ILE A 89 -4.17 17.05 11.84
N ILE A 90 -3.93 16.94 10.55
CA ILE A 90 -4.85 17.35 9.48
C ILE A 90 -5.55 16.10 8.97
N ASP A 91 -6.73 15.78 9.47
CA ASP A 91 -7.48 14.60 9.05
C ASP A 91 -8.39 14.94 7.87
N LEU A 92 -8.05 14.42 6.71
CA LEU A 92 -8.66 14.73 5.43
C LEU A 92 -9.94 13.92 5.13
N LYS A 93 -10.44 13.13 6.07
CA LYS A 93 -11.58 12.21 5.84
C LYS A 93 -12.88 12.90 5.43
N LYS A 94 -13.07 14.19 5.72
CA LYS A 94 -14.23 14.98 5.29
C LYS A 94 -14.15 15.40 3.81
N MET A 95 -12.96 15.41 3.23
CA MET A 95 -12.76 15.59 1.80
C MET A 95 -12.91 14.23 1.11
N ASN A 96 -14.15 13.80 0.87
CA ASN A 96 -14.48 12.40 0.50
C ASN A 96 -15.35 12.29 -0.77
N LYS A 97 -15.26 13.26 -1.66
CA LYS A 97 -16.05 13.27 -2.90
C LYS A 97 -15.35 12.52 -4.01
N ILE A 98 -16.09 11.65 -4.70
CA ILE A 98 -15.79 11.23 -6.07
C ILE A 98 -16.27 12.39 -6.94
N VAL A 99 -15.33 13.21 -7.41
CA VAL A 99 -15.65 14.47 -8.13
C VAL A 99 -16.13 14.18 -9.54
N GLU A 100 -15.50 13.18 -10.18
CA GLU A 100 -15.77 12.81 -11.57
C GLU A 100 -15.47 11.33 -11.79
N ILE A 101 -16.22 10.67 -12.67
CA ILE A 101 -15.88 9.41 -13.33
C ILE A 101 -16.13 9.60 -14.82
N ASP A 102 -15.06 9.68 -15.60
CA ASP A 102 -15.12 9.77 -17.05
C ASP A 102 -15.00 8.36 -17.66
N GLU A 103 -16.10 7.87 -18.20
CA GLU A 103 -16.19 6.53 -18.80
C GLU A 103 -15.44 6.46 -20.15
N ASN A 104 -15.40 7.54 -20.90
CA ASN A 104 -14.77 7.58 -22.22
C ASN A 104 -13.24 7.57 -22.11
N ASN A 105 -12.69 8.36 -21.18
CA ASN A 105 -11.25 8.49 -20.96
C ASN A 105 -10.75 7.56 -19.83
N MET A 106 -11.64 6.77 -19.23
CA MET A 106 -11.35 5.80 -18.16
C MET A 106 -10.51 6.40 -17.04
N HIS A 107 -10.99 7.46 -16.42
CA HIS A 107 -10.38 8.04 -15.23
C HIS A 107 -11.44 8.50 -14.23
N ALA A 108 -11.01 8.65 -12.98
CA ALA A 108 -11.82 9.29 -11.95
C ALA A 108 -11.02 10.41 -11.28
N VAL A 109 -11.73 11.38 -10.73
CA VAL A 109 -11.15 12.43 -9.88
C VAL A 109 -11.67 12.25 -8.46
N VAL A 110 -10.74 12.10 -7.51
CA VAL A 110 -11.07 11.76 -6.12
C VAL A 110 -10.37 12.67 -5.11
N GLU A 111 -11.06 12.90 -4.00
CA GLU A 111 -10.52 13.55 -2.80
C GLU A 111 -9.92 12.52 -1.83
N PRO A 112 -9.09 12.94 -0.83
CA PRO A 112 -8.33 12.05 0.04
C PRO A 112 -9.15 11.03 0.84
N GLY A 113 -10.35 11.38 1.25
CA GLY A 113 -11.25 10.55 2.06
C GLY A 113 -11.98 9.45 1.27
N VAL A 114 -11.87 9.42 -0.07
CA VAL A 114 -12.50 8.39 -0.89
C VAL A 114 -11.78 7.06 -0.71
N THR A 115 -12.54 6.01 -0.35
CA THR A 115 -12.01 4.66 -0.18
C THR A 115 -12.05 3.86 -1.49
N HIS A 116 -11.21 2.82 -1.56
CA HIS A 116 -11.24 1.91 -2.71
C HIS A 116 -12.62 1.24 -2.89
N SER A 117 -13.28 0.84 -1.79
CA SER A 117 -14.62 0.25 -1.89
C SER A 117 -15.67 1.21 -2.46
N GLN A 118 -15.62 2.49 -2.08
CA GLN A 118 -16.54 3.50 -2.60
C GLN A 118 -16.32 3.73 -4.10
N LEU A 119 -15.06 3.97 -4.51
CA LEU A 119 -14.76 4.17 -5.93
C LEU A 119 -15.05 2.92 -6.77
N GLN A 120 -14.67 1.74 -6.26
CA GLN A 120 -14.89 0.47 -6.94
C GLN A 120 -16.38 0.22 -7.20
N ALA A 121 -17.24 0.43 -6.19
CA ALA A 121 -18.68 0.25 -6.32
C ALA A 121 -19.29 1.15 -7.40
N GLU A 122 -18.82 2.38 -7.53
CA GLU A 122 -19.29 3.31 -8.57
C GLU A 122 -18.71 3.00 -9.95
N CYS A 123 -17.45 2.54 -10.02
CA CYS A 123 -16.82 2.14 -11.27
C CYS A 123 -17.47 0.89 -11.89
N MET A 124 -17.73 -0.15 -11.09
CA MET A 124 -18.30 -1.41 -11.59
C MET A 124 -19.67 -1.22 -12.25
N LYS A 125 -20.49 -0.29 -11.74
CA LYS A 125 -21.78 0.07 -12.37
C LYS A 125 -21.63 0.62 -13.80
N ARG A 126 -20.43 1.08 -14.14
CA ARG A 126 -20.06 1.71 -15.42
C ARG A 126 -19.16 0.83 -16.29
N GLY A 127 -18.98 -0.43 -15.93
CA GLY A 127 -18.06 -1.33 -16.63
C GLY A 127 -16.58 -0.95 -16.46
N LEU A 128 -16.24 -0.30 -15.36
CA LEU A 128 -14.89 0.14 -15.02
C LEU A 128 -14.44 -0.45 -13.67
N VAL A 129 -13.14 -0.48 -13.45
CA VAL A 129 -12.53 -0.93 -12.19
C VAL A 129 -11.37 -0.02 -11.81
N CYS A 130 -11.20 0.28 -10.53
CA CYS A 130 -9.99 0.90 -10.03
C CYS A 130 -8.96 -0.19 -9.66
N ASN A 131 -7.66 0.14 -9.73
CA ASN A 131 -6.62 -0.76 -9.25
C ASN A 131 -6.60 -0.74 -7.72
N SER A 132 -7.22 -1.76 -7.12
CA SER A 132 -7.41 -1.83 -5.67
C SER A 132 -6.14 -2.22 -4.95
N THR A 133 -5.84 -1.53 -3.85
CA THR A 133 -4.63 -1.76 -3.06
C THR A 133 -4.68 -3.06 -2.26
N TRP A 134 -3.51 -3.64 -2.03
CA TRP A 134 -3.30 -4.75 -1.09
C TRP A 134 -3.70 -4.40 0.36
N GLY A 135 -3.65 -3.13 0.74
CA GLY A 135 -4.05 -2.66 2.07
C GLY A 135 -5.54 -2.79 2.38
N GLY A 136 -6.38 -3.07 1.37
CA GLY A 136 -7.79 -3.37 1.52
C GLY A 136 -8.76 -2.22 1.21
N SER A 137 -10.01 -2.58 1.23
CA SER A 137 -11.15 -1.74 0.83
C SER A 137 -11.31 -0.39 1.56
N PRO A 138 -10.94 -0.26 2.85
CA PRO A 138 -11.07 1.02 3.56
C PRO A 138 -9.93 2.01 3.29
N CYS A 139 -8.88 1.60 2.58
CA CYS A 139 -7.76 2.48 2.25
C CYS A 139 -8.19 3.61 1.31
N SER A 140 -7.57 4.77 1.49
CA SER A 140 -7.74 5.92 0.59
C SER A 140 -7.18 5.62 -0.79
N VAL A 141 -7.98 5.84 -1.83
CA VAL A 141 -7.53 5.74 -3.23
C VAL A 141 -6.38 6.70 -3.49
N LEU A 142 -6.50 7.95 -3.03
CA LEU A 142 -5.48 8.97 -3.20
C LEU A 142 -4.17 8.58 -2.53
N ALA A 143 -4.22 8.21 -1.25
CA ALA A 143 -3.02 7.87 -0.49
C ALA A 143 -2.30 6.65 -1.08
N ASN A 144 -3.03 5.59 -1.46
CA ASN A 144 -2.43 4.42 -2.11
C ASN A 144 -1.83 4.76 -3.47
N THR A 145 -2.52 5.57 -4.27
CA THR A 145 -2.04 5.96 -5.61
C THR A 145 -0.76 6.78 -5.53
N ILE A 146 -0.62 7.64 -4.51
CA ILE A 146 0.61 8.39 -4.24
C ILE A 146 1.70 7.47 -3.70
N PHE A 147 1.34 6.51 -2.83
CA PHE A 147 2.30 5.61 -2.21
C PHE A 147 3.10 4.85 -3.27
N PHE A 148 2.52 3.86 -3.90
CA PHE A 148 3.12 3.13 -5.03
C PHE A 148 2.14 2.91 -6.18
N GLY A 149 0.85 3.08 -5.93
CA GLY A 149 -0.20 2.75 -6.88
C GLY A 149 -0.28 1.25 -7.19
N VAL A 150 0.22 0.41 -6.28
CA VAL A 150 0.16 -1.06 -6.42
C VAL A 150 -1.19 -1.60 -6.00
N GLY A 151 -1.61 -2.63 -6.67
CA GLY A 151 -2.85 -3.33 -6.38
C GLY A 151 -2.99 -4.60 -7.19
N GLY A 152 -4.14 -5.25 -7.06
CA GLY A 152 -4.41 -6.54 -7.68
C GLY A 152 -4.19 -6.60 -9.18
N LEU A 153 -4.45 -5.50 -9.88
CA LEU A 153 -4.31 -5.43 -11.33
C LEU A 153 -2.96 -4.87 -11.82
N SER A 154 -2.04 -4.58 -10.93
CA SER A 154 -0.73 -4.03 -11.32
C SER A 154 0.11 -5.00 -12.12
N TYR A 155 -0.15 -6.31 -12.03
CA TYR A 155 0.49 -7.31 -12.89
C TYR A 155 0.23 -7.02 -14.37
N ARG A 156 -1.03 -6.82 -14.76
CA ARG A 156 -1.41 -6.61 -16.17
C ARG A 156 -1.29 -5.16 -16.62
N PHE A 157 -1.64 -4.21 -15.77
CA PHE A 157 -1.78 -2.80 -16.17
C PHE A 157 -0.66 -1.90 -15.67
N GLY A 158 0.30 -2.46 -15.01
CA GLY A 158 1.49 -1.77 -14.55
C GLY A 158 1.35 -1.08 -13.21
N MET A 159 2.48 -0.99 -12.55
CA MET A 159 2.68 -0.21 -11.35
C MET A 159 2.98 1.24 -11.71
N ASN A 160 2.64 2.18 -10.84
CA ASN A 160 2.97 3.60 -11.00
C ASN A 160 2.32 4.35 -12.19
N ARG A 161 1.45 3.71 -12.95
CA ARG A 161 0.78 4.31 -14.11
C ARG A 161 -0.61 4.86 -13.81
N VAL A 162 -1.06 4.72 -12.58
CA VAL A 162 -2.44 5.06 -12.18
C VAL A 162 -2.60 6.51 -11.75
N LEU A 163 -1.56 7.18 -11.24
CA LEU A 163 -1.60 8.58 -10.86
C LEU A 163 -1.56 9.49 -12.09
N LEU A 164 -2.63 10.24 -12.29
CA LEU A 164 -2.74 11.28 -13.31
C LEU A 164 -2.36 12.65 -12.72
N SER A 165 -3.06 13.72 -13.11
CA SER A 165 -2.81 15.05 -12.53
C SER A 165 -3.23 15.14 -11.06
N MET A 166 -2.65 16.08 -10.33
CA MET A 166 -2.96 16.30 -8.92
C MET A 166 -2.98 17.77 -8.53
N GLU A 167 -3.76 18.06 -7.49
CA GLU A 167 -3.77 19.32 -6.73
C GLU A 167 -3.01 19.07 -5.42
N TRP A 168 -2.01 19.89 -5.16
CA TRP A 168 -1.08 19.70 -4.04
C TRP A 168 -0.85 21.02 -3.32
N VAL A 169 -1.19 21.08 -2.04
CA VAL A 169 -0.87 22.19 -1.17
C VAL A 169 0.55 22.00 -0.65
N LEU A 170 1.44 22.87 -1.08
CA LEU A 170 2.85 22.89 -0.67
C LEU A 170 2.97 23.25 0.83
N PRO A 171 4.11 22.92 1.46
CA PRO A 171 4.36 23.32 2.85
C PRO A 171 4.30 24.82 3.13
N THR A 172 4.44 25.67 2.11
CA THR A 172 4.24 27.11 2.18
C THR A 172 2.77 27.54 2.23
N GLY A 173 1.83 26.62 1.92
CA GLY A 173 0.40 26.90 1.80
C GLY A 173 -0.04 27.36 0.41
N GLU A 174 0.87 27.33 -0.58
CA GLU A 174 0.54 27.56 -1.99
C GLU A 174 -0.05 26.30 -2.61
N VAL A 175 -0.95 26.45 -3.60
CA VAL A 175 -1.49 25.32 -4.36
C VAL A 175 -0.72 25.16 -5.63
N MET A 176 -0.08 24.01 -5.78
CA MET A 176 0.52 23.57 -7.04
C MET A 176 -0.41 22.59 -7.74
N LYS A 177 -0.55 22.75 -9.04
CA LYS A 177 -1.29 21.85 -9.92
C LYS A 177 -0.34 21.20 -10.91
N THR A 178 -0.52 19.91 -11.17
CA THR A 178 0.34 19.16 -12.11
C THR A 178 -0.41 18.74 -13.37
N GLY A 179 0.33 18.37 -14.41
CA GLY A 179 -0.24 17.84 -15.65
C GLY A 179 -1.16 18.84 -16.35
N SER A 180 -2.21 18.35 -16.99
CA SER A 180 -3.20 19.19 -17.68
C SER A 180 -3.90 20.20 -16.78
N LEU A 181 -3.95 19.91 -15.47
CA LEU A 181 -4.52 20.81 -14.48
C LEU A 181 -3.70 22.11 -14.29
N SER A 182 -2.40 22.07 -14.64
CA SER A 182 -1.52 23.26 -14.58
C SER A 182 -1.71 24.22 -15.77
N ALA A 183 -2.32 23.74 -16.85
CA ALA A 183 -2.75 24.59 -17.96
C ALA A 183 -4.08 25.30 -17.61
N GLU A 184 -4.53 26.22 -18.44
CA GLU A 184 -5.85 26.82 -18.28
C GLU A 184 -6.95 25.77 -18.55
N GLY A 185 -7.40 25.09 -17.50
CA GLY A 185 -8.43 24.06 -17.58
C GLY A 185 -8.56 23.26 -16.29
N ASP A 186 -9.67 22.53 -16.17
CA ASP A 186 -10.00 21.74 -14.98
C ASP A 186 -9.78 20.22 -15.18
N SER A 187 -9.04 19.83 -16.22
CA SER A 187 -8.81 18.43 -16.57
C SER A 187 -7.76 17.79 -15.67
N TYR A 188 -8.09 16.64 -15.11
CA TYR A 188 -7.17 15.79 -14.33
C TYR A 188 -6.58 14.63 -15.16
N PHE A 189 -6.84 14.57 -16.44
CA PHE A 189 -6.54 13.41 -17.28
C PHE A 189 -5.07 13.25 -17.64
N TRP A 190 -4.42 14.31 -18.15
CA TRP A 190 -3.05 14.19 -18.64
C TRP A 190 -2.02 14.43 -17.53
N PRO A 191 -1.17 13.44 -17.21
CA PRO A 191 -0.22 13.56 -16.09
C PRO A 191 1.01 14.41 -16.40
N GLY A 192 1.51 14.37 -17.65
CA GLY A 192 2.61 15.22 -18.10
C GLY A 192 2.10 16.63 -18.35
N GLY A 193 2.74 17.63 -17.81
CA GLY A 193 2.38 19.03 -17.98
C GLY A 193 3.56 19.82 -18.46
N PRO A 194 3.43 21.15 -18.59
CA PRO A 194 4.56 21.97 -18.99
C PRO A 194 5.68 21.84 -17.96
N GLY A 195 6.83 21.34 -18.39
CA GLY A 195 8.01 21.14 -17.54
C GLY A 195 8.18 19.70 -17.05
N PRO A 196 9.06 19.50 -16.05
CA PRO A 196 9.36 18.17 -15.51
C PRO A 196 8.16 17.57 -14.77
N ASP A 197 8.07 16.25 -14.76
CA ASP A 197 7.06 15.53 -14.00
C ASP A 197 7.35 15.57 -12.48
N LEU A 198 6.72 16.49 -11.79
CA LEU A 198 6.90 16.70 -10.35
C LEU A 198 6.19 15.66 -9.48
N ARG A 199 5.37 14.77 -10.06
CA ARG A 199 4.70 13.70 -9.30
C ARG A 199 5.72 12.79 -8.61
N GLY A 200 6.92 12.62 -9.18
CA GLY A 200 8.00 11.86 -8.59
C GLY A 200 8.46 12.37 -7.21
N LEU A 201 8.31 13.66 -6.92
CA LEU A 201 8.68 14.24 -5.63
C LEU A 201 7.75 13.84 -4.49
N ILE A 202 6.47 13.57 -4.80
CA ILE A 202 5.45 13.28 -3.79
C ILE A 202 5.15 11.78 -3.67
N ARG A 203 5.77 10.93 -4.50
CA ARG A 203 5.51 9.48 -4.49
C ARG A 203 6.15 8.76 -3.31
N ALA A 204 5.69 7.54 -3.07
CA ALA A 204 6.14 6.63 -2.04
C ALA A 204 5.98 7.20 -0.63
N PHE A 205 6.88 6.87 0.27
CA PHE A 205 6.82 7.34 1.66
C PHE A 205 6.90 8.87 1.80
N PHE A 206 7.46 9.55 0.82
CA PHE A 206 7.55 11.01 0.82
C PHE A 206 6.17 11.66 0.79
N GLY A 207 5.30 11.20 -0.09
CA GLY A 207 3.94 11.72 -0.22
C GLY A 207 3.04 11.31 0.92
N VAL A 208 3.04 10.03 1.27
CA VAL A 208 2.13 9.48 2.30
C VAL A 208 2.43 10.05 3.68
N SER A 209 3.70 10.34 3.97
CA SER A 209 4.10 10.96 5.24
C SER A 209 3.72 12.44 5.34
N GLY A 210 3.41 13.09 4.22
CA GLY A 210 3.08 14.51 4.19
C GLY A 210 4.23 15.46 4.46
N GLY A 211 5.48 14.95 4.44
CA GLY A 211 6.66 15.76 4.69
C GLY A 211 6.99 16.81 3.62
N LEU A 212 6.31 16.74 2.46
CA LEU A 212 6.42 17.71 1.38
C LEU A 212 5.08 18.42 1.08
N GLY A 213 4.12 18.38 1.99
CA GLY A 213 2.83 19.03 1.84
C GLY A 213 1.65 18.07 1.78
N VAL A 214 0.49 18.53 1.33
CA VAL A 214 -0.77 17.80 1.37
C VAL A 214 -1.41 17.75 0.00
N VAL A 215 -1.59 16.55 -0.55
CA VAL A 215 -2.34 16.37 -1.79
C VAL A 215 -3.84 16.33 -1.48
N THR A 216 -4.60 17.19 -2.13
CA THR A 216 -6.03 17.41 -1.85
C THR A 216 -6.94 16.81 -2.92
N ARG A 217 -6.40 16.48 -4.10
CA ARG A 217 -7.18 15.88 -5.17
C ARG A 217 -6.26 15.24 -6.21
N ILE A 218 -6.68 14.11 -6.77
CA ILE A 218 -5.98 13.44 -7.87
C ILE A 218 -6.94 12.97 -8.95
N GLY A 219 -6.43 12.93 -10.19
CA GLY A 219 -6.92 12.04 -11.22
C GLY A 219 -6.32 10.64 -11.07
N VAL A 220 -7.14 9.61 -11.15
CA VAL A 220 -6.72 8.21 -11.10
C VAL A 220 -7.20 7.47 -12.34
N LYS A 221 -6.29 6.73 -13.00
CA LYS A 221 -6.63 5.90 -14.15
C LYS A 221 -7.55 4.75 -13.74
N LEU A 222 -8.59 4.53 -14.51
CA LEU A 222 -9.49 3.37 -14.41
C LEU A 222 -9.17 2.35 -15.50
N LEU A 223 -9.66 1.14 -15.30
CA LEU A 223 -9.43 -0.02 -16.16
C LEU A 223 -10.79 -0.62 -16.57
N PRO A 224 -10.87 -1.34 -17.70
CA PRO A 224 -12.11 -1.99 -18.11
C PRO A 224 -12.49 -3.09 -17.12
N TRP A 225 -13.79 -3.20 -16.81
CA TRP A 225 -14.35 -4.23 -15.97
C TRP A 225 -15.27 -5.16 -16.77
N PRO A 226 -14.90 -6.44 -16.98
CA PRO A 226 -15.70 -7.38 -17.74
C PRO A 226 -16.76 -8.12 -16.90
N GLY A 227 -16.76 -7.90 -15.59
CA GLY A 227 -17.67 -8.56 -14.64
C GLY A 227 -19.01 -7.84 -14.47
N PRO A 228 -19.87 -8.36 -13.59
CA PRO A 228 -21.14 -7.73 -13.28
C PRO A 228 -20.94 -6.43 -12.47
N ALA A 229 -21.97 -5.57 -12.51
CA ALA A 229 -21.99 -4.34 -11.71
C ALA A 229 -21.97 -4.62 -10.19
N THR A 230 -22.53 -5.77 -9.78
CA THR A 230 -22.51 -6.25 -8.40
C THR A 230 -22.37 -7.77 -8.42
N PHE A 231 -21.67 -8.33 -7.43
CA PHE A 231 -21.60 -9.77 -7.23
C PHE A 231 -22.69 -10.26 -6.30
N PRO A 232 -23.21 -11.48 -6.51
CA PRO A 232 -24.00 -12.15 -5.48
C PRO A 232 -23.09 -12.44 -4.28
N VAL A 233 -23.46 -11.96 -3.11
CA VAL A 233 -22.72 -12.17 -1.86
C VAL A 233 -23.64 -12.78 -0.84
N THR A 234 -23.21 -13.87 -0.19
CA THR A 234 -23.85 -14.46 0.98
C THR A 234 -22.95 -14.32 2.20
N GLY A 235 -23.53 -14.06 3.37
CA GLY A 235 -22.76 -13.81 4.59
C GLY A 235 -22.45 -12.34 4.84
N ILE A 236 -21.63 -12.07 5.83
CA ILE A 236 -21.25 -10.73 6.29
C ILE A 236 -19.72 -10.66 6.39
N ALA A 237 -19.14 -9.58 5.87
CA ALA A 237 -17.68 -9.35 5.98
C ALA A 237 -17.19 -9.50 7.43
N PRO A 238 -16.06 -10.18 7.67
CA PRO A 238 -15.13 -10.75 6.71
C PRO A 238 -15.47 -12.17 6.25
N ASN A 239 -16.58 -12.75 6.72
CA ASN A 239 -17.03 -14.11 6.38
C ASN A 239 -18.14 -14.00 5.33
N PHE A 240 -17.79 -13.94 4.08
CA PHE A 240 -18.73 -13.93 2.97
C PHE A 240 -18.26 -14.87 1.87
N GLU A 241 -19.20 -15.29 1.06
CA GLU A 241 -18.96 -16.08 -0.16
C GLU A 241 -19.47 -15.30 -1.36
N THR A 242 -18.73 -15.37 -2.45
CA THR A 242 -19.10 -14.80 -3.73
C THR A 242 -18.64 -15.73 -4.86
N SER A 243 -19.16 -15.52 -6.05
CA SER A 243 -18.76 -16.29 -7.22
C SER A 243 -18.47 -15.36 -8.41
N PHE A 244 -17.47 -15.73 -9.18
CA PHE A 244 -17.08 -15.01 -10.40
C PHE A 244 -17.66 -15.73 -11.63
N PRO A 245 -18.19 -14.99 -12.63
CA PRO A 245 -18.66 -15.58 -13.88
C PRO A 245 -17.57 -16.34 -14.60
N ALA A 246 -17.72 -17.65 -14.82
CA ALA A 246 -16.69 -18.53 -15.39
C ALA A 246 -16.38 -18.24 -16.87
N ASP A 247 -17.27 -17.55 -17.58
CA ASP A 247 -17.06 -17.08 -18.95
C ASP A 247 -16.16 -15.86 -19.04
N ARG A 248 -15.82 -15.22 -17.90
CA ARG A 248 -14.97 -14.05 -17.80
C ARG A 248 -13.79 -14.23 -16.87
N PHE A 249 -13.88 -15.14 -15.90
CA PHE A 249 -12.86 -15.29 -14.86
C PHE A 249 -12.51 -16.77 -14.68
N ARG A 250 -11.21 -17.08 -14.61
CA ARG A 250 -10.70 -18.39 -14.24
C ARG A 250 -9.55 -18.24 -13.27
N PHE A 251 -9.60 -19.03 -12.24
CA PHE A 251 -8.58 -19.08 -11.21
C PHE A 251 -7.80 -20.39 -11.30
N HIS A 252 -6.48 -20.29 -11.29
CA HIS A 252 -5.55 -21.41 -11.29
C HIS A 252 -4.63 -21.32 -10.08
N LEU A 253 -4.40 -22.43 -9.43
CA LEU A 253 -3.43 -22.59 -8.37
C LEU A 253 -2.38 -23.59 -8.87
N LEU A 254 -1.19 -23.08 -9.17
CA LEU A 254 -0.13 -23.84 -9.79
C LEU A 254 0.91 -24.24 -8.75
N ARG A 255 1.34 -25.51 -8.79
CA ARG A 255 2.41 -26.04 -7.96
C ARG A 255 3.61 -26.40 -8.82
N TYR A 256 4.82 -26.08 -8.34
CA TYR A 256 6.07 -26.40 -9.02
C TYR A 256 6.99 -27.24 -8.14
N PRO A 257 7.78 -28.16 -8.74
CA PRO A 257 8.73 -29.01 -8.01
C PRO A 257 9.88 -28.22 -7.36
N SER A 258 10.23 -27.07 -7.92
CA SER A 258 11.31 -26.21 -7.42
C SER A 258 11.01 -24.73 -7.62
N LEU A 259 11.72 -23.89 -6.88
CA LEU A 259 11.65 -22.44 -7.03
C LEU A 259 12.12 -21.98 -8.41
N ASP A 260 13.15 -22.59 -8.98
CA ASP A 260 13.67 -22.26 -10.32
C ASP A 260 12.61 -22.47 -11.40
N GLN A 261 11.87 -23.59 -11.34
CA GLN A 261 10.78 -23.87 -12.28
C GLN A 261 9.59 -22.90 -12.08
N LEU A 262 9.32 -22.51 -10.84
CA LEU A 262 8.31 -21.48 -10.54
C LEU A 262 8.70 -20.15 -11.16
N VAL A 263 9.96 -19.72 -11.04
CA VAL A 263 10.49 -18.48 -11.64
C VAL A 263 10.42 -18.53 -13.15
N GLU A 264 10.84 -19.66 -13.75
CA GLU A 264 10.73 -19.87 -15.21
C GLU A 264 9.27 -19.73 -15.68
N ALA A 265 8.34 -20.26 -14.91
CA ALA A 265 6.92 -20.14 -15.22
C ALA A 265 6.40 -18.71 -15.11
N LEU A 266 6.78 -17.97 -14.06
CA LEU A 266 6.39 -16.56 -13.91
C LEU A 266 6.89 -15.71 -15.08
N TYR A 267 8.13 -15.88 -15.50
CA TYR A 267 8.65 -15.19 -16.69
C TYR A 267 7.92 -15.62 -17.96
N ALA A 268 7.67 -16.92 -18.16
CA ALA A 268 6.95 -17.40 -19.33
C ALA A 268 5.50 -16.89 -19.42
N ILE A 269 4.81 -16.78 -18.28
CA ILE A 269 3.46 -16.19 -18.18
C ILE A 269 3.52 -14.70 -18.52
N GLY A 270 4.55 -14.00 -18.04
CA GLY A 270 4.78 -12.59 -18.33
C GLY A 270 5.10 -12.32 -19.79
N ASP A 271 6.03 -13.08 -20.37
CA ASP A 271 6.43 -12.97 -21.80
C ASP A 271 5.25 -13.24 -22.75
N ALA A 272 4.31 -14.07 -22.33
CA ALA A 272 3.09 -14.35 -23.08
C ALA A 272 2.02 -13.26 -22.90
N GLU A 273 2.24 -12.27 -22.03
CA GLU A 273 1.30 -11.19 -21.68
C GLU A 273 -0.11 -11.69 -21.32
N ILE A 274 -0.19 -12.84 -20.62
CA ILE A 274 -1.45 -13.45 -20.18
C ILE A 274 -1.69 -13.24 -18.68
N GLY A 275 -2.94 -13.35 -18.27
CA GLY A 275 -3.38 -13.21 -16.88
C GLY A 275 -3.63 -11.76 -16.44
N ALA A 276 -4.37 -11.64 -15.38
CA ALA A 276 -4.62 -10.37 -14.68
C ALA A 276 -3.79 -10.27 -13.40
N VAL A 277 -3.49 -11.41 -12.79
CA VAL A 277 -2.64 -11.58 -11.60
C VAL A 277 -1.81 -12.84 -11.77
N ALA A 278 -0.54 -12.78 -11.42
CA ALA A 278 0.34 -13.93 -11.23
C ALA A 278 1.17 -13.67 -9.97
N GLN A 279 1.04 -14.51 -8.94
CA GLN A 279 1.55 -14.16 -7.62
C GLN A 279 1.86 -15.38 -6.77
N ARG A 280 3.03 -15.37 -6.11
CA ARG A 280 3.38 -16.36 -5.10
C ARG A 280 2.82 -15.94 -3.75
N TYR A 281 2.19 -16.88 -3.06
CA TYR A 281 1.68 -16.68 -1.71
C TYR A 281 2.49 -17.49 -0.70
N PRO A 282 2.79 -16.95 0.48
CA PRO A 282 3.42 -17.71 1.55
C PRO A 282 2.45 -18.75 2.11
N SER A 283 2.97 -19.89 2.56
CA SER A 283 2.17 -20.96 3.17
C SER A 283 1.39 -20.48 4.39
N ALA A 284 1.97 -19.58 5.17
CA ALA A 284 1.30 -18.95 6.31
C ALA A 284 0.03 -18.18 5.90
N TRP A 285 0.02 -17.57 4.72
CA TRP A 285 -1.14 -16.82 4.23
C TRP A 285 -2.38 -17.72 4.08
N PHE A 286 -2.22 -18.94 3.59
CA PHE A 286 -3.31 -19.91 3.49
C PHE A 286 -3.87 -20.28 4.86
N GLN A 287 -2.98 -20.43 5.86
CA GLN A 287 -3.42 -20.70 7.22
C GLN A 287 -4.15 -19.51 7.84
N TRP A 288 -3.68 -18.28 7.61
CA TRP A 288 -4.37 -17.07 8.09
C TRP A 288 -5.75 -16.93 7.47
N ALA A 289 -5.84 -17.10 6.17
CA ALA A 289 -7.08 -16.96 5.43
C ALA A 289 -8.14 -17.99 5.86
N SER A 290 -7.72 -19.20 6.25
CA SER A 290 -8.61 -20.30 6.66
C SER A 290 -8.91 -20.33 8.16
N SER A 291 -8.20 -19.53 8.99
CA SER A 291 -8.36 -19.57 10.46
C SER A 291 -9.27 -18.45 10.95
N SER A 292 -10.12 -18.78 11.93
CA SER A 292 -11.02 -17.82 12.58
C SER A 292 -10.45 -17.28 13.91
N SER A 293 -9.42 -17.91 14.45
CA SER A 293 -8.78 -17.55 15.70
C SER A 293 -7.28 -17.84 15.67
N LYS A 294 -6.55 -17.25 16.62
CA LYS A 294 -5.12 -17.50 16.86
C LYS A 294 -4.85 -18.97 17.19
N GLU A 295 -5.74 -19.58 17.99
CA GLU A 295 -5.61 -20.98 18.37
C GLU A 295 -5.78 -21.91 17.17
N GLU A 296 -6.77 -21.67 16.33
CA GLU A 296 -6.97 -22.42 15.09
C GLU A 296 -5.79 -22.25 14.11
N PHE A 297 -5.24 -21.03 14.02
CA PHE A 297 -4.02 -20.79 13.27
C PHE A 297 -2.86 -21.66 13.77
N ARG A 298 -2.57 -21.63 15.09
CA ARG A 298 -1.48 -22.42 15.70
C ARG A 298 -1.61 -23.91 15.43
N GLN A 299 -2.79 -24.48 15.73
CA GLN A 299 -3.06 -25.90 15.51
C GLN A 299 -2.86 -26.32 14.05
N GLY A 300 -3.36 -25.50 13.12
CA GLY A 300 -3.17 -25.73 11.69
C GLY A 300 -1.71 -25.64 11.27
N TRP A 301 -0.99 -24.64 11.78
CA TRP A 301 0.42 -24.40 11.48
C TRP A 301 1.32 -25.50 12.02
N GLU A 302 1.14 -25.90 13.28
CA GLU A 302 1.88 -26.99 13.93
C GLU A 302 1.70 -28.35 13.23
N SER A 303 0.62 -28.51 12.46
CA SER A 303 0.42 -29.73 11.66
C SER A 303 1.46 -29.95 10.56
N GLY A 304 2.16 -28.90 10.14
CA GLY A 304 3.17 -28.94 9.06
C GLY A 304 2.60 -29.17 7.65
N TYR A 305 1.27 -29.25 7.50
CA TYR A 305 0.65 -29.56 6.22
C TYR A 305 0.93 -28.47 5.17
N LEU A 306 0.67 -27.20 5.51
CA LEU A 306 0.79 -26.11 4.55
C LEU A 306 2.23 -25.78 4.17
N GLN A 307 3.15 -25.88 5.12
CA GLN A 307 4.58 -25.68 4.86
C GLN A 307 5.09 -26.58 3.72
N LYS A 308 4.53 -27.79 3.64
CA LYS A 308 4.86 -28.74 2.60
C LYS A 308 3.99 -28.60 1.34
N ALA A 309 2.67 -28.43 1.53
CA ALA A 309 1.72 -28.43 0.43
C ALA A 309 1.77 -27.15 -0.42
N ALA A 310 2.15 -26.03 0.18
CA ALA A 310 2.16 -24.70 -0.43
C ALA A 310 3.56 -24.12 -0.66
N GLU A 311 4.61 -24.96 -0.69
CA GLU A 311 6.01 -24.49 -0.77
C GLU A 311 6.32 -23.69 -2.04
N ASN A 312 5.90 -24.15 -3.20
CA ASN A 312 6.16 -23.50 -4.49
C ASN A 312 4.85 -23.27 -5.26
N ILE A 313 4.01 -22.40 -4.72
CA ILE A 313 2.67 -22.13 -5.24
C ILE A 313 2.61 -20.77 -5.90
N VAL A 314 1.99 -20.74 -7.09
CA VAL A 314 1.60 -19.50 -7.80
C VAL A 314 0.10 -19.51 -8.01
N ALA A 315 -0.55 -18.42 -7.66
CA ALA A 315 -1.93 -18.17 -8.04
C ALA A 315 -1.97 -17.34 -9.33
N VAL A 316 -2.75 -17.77 -10.29
CA VAL A 316 -2.95 -17.06 -11.56
C VAL A 316 -4.43 -16.81 -11.77
N TRP A 317 -4.79 -15.54 -11.99
CA TRP A 317 -6.11 -15.17 -12.45
C TRP A 317 -6.08 -14.84 -13.94
N LEU A 318 -6.89 -15.54 -14.71
CA LEU A 318 -7.18 -15.19 -16.09
C LEU A 318 -8.51 -14.43 -16.14
N VAL A 319 -8.49 -13.31 -16.86
CA VAL A 319 -9.67 -12.44 -16.98
C VAL A 319 -9.89 -12.05 -18.44
N GLY A 320 -11.06 -12.41 -18.95
CA GLY A 320 -11.46 -12.07 -20.31
C GLY A 320 -11.90 -10.61 -20.45
N PHE A 321 -10.96 -9.66 -20.34
CA PHE A 321 -11.23 -8.22 -20.40
C PHE A 321 -11.96 -7.80 -21.68
N SER A 322 -11.55 -8.33 -22.82
CA SER A 322 -12.18 -8.01 -24.11
C SER A 322 -13.27 -9.01 -24.50
N SER A 323 -13.10 -10.30 -24.20
CA SER A 323 -14.05 -11.36 -24.61
C SER A 323 -13.78 -12.70 -23.93
N GLN A 324 -14.77 -13.60 -23.98
CA GLN A 324 -14.58 -15.01 -23.62
C GLN A 324 -13.49 -15.68 -24.49
N ARG A 325 -13.40 -15.31 -25.77
CA ARG A 325 -12.38 -15.85 -26.67
C ARG A 325 -10.95 -15.49 -26.24
N GLN A 326 -10.73 -14.30 -25.68
CA GLN A 326 -9.46 -13.94 -25.06
C GLN A 326 -9.16 -14.87 -23.88
N LEU A 327 -10.11 -15.07 -22.98
CA LEU A 327 -9.96 -15.96 -21.82
C LEU A 327 -9.59 -17.40 -22.25
N GLU A 328 -10.28 -17.95 -23.24
CA GLU A 328 -10.01 -19.28 -23.78
C GLU A 328 -8.63 -19.39 -24.45
N TYR A 329 -8.16 -18.33 -25.07
CA TYR A 329 -6.81 -18.26 -25.62
C TYR A 329 -5.76 -18.25 -24.49
N GLU A 330 -5.90 -17.36 -23.53
CA GLU A 330 -4.98 -17.25 -22.40
C GLU A 330 -4.94 -18.56 -21.59
N GLU A 331 -6.06 -19.25 -21.43
CA GLU A 331 -6.14 -20.58 -20.82
C GLU A 331 -5.25 -21.61 -21.54
N LYS A 332 -5.36 -21.70 -22.87
CA LYS A 332 -4.56 -22.63 -23.66
C LYS A 332 -3.06 -22.31 -23.56
N VAL A 333 -2.70 -21.04 -23.55
CA VAL A 333 -1.31 -20.61 -23.40
C VAL A 333 -0.81 -20.99 -22.01
N LEU A 334 -1.59 -20.73 -20.96
CA LEU A 334 -1.23 -21.09 -19.58
C LEU A 334 -1.01 -22.59 -19.45
N GLN A 335 -1.89 -23.44 -19.97
CA GLN A 335 -1.75 -24.89 -19.94
C GLN A 335 -0.48 -25.38 -20.69
N HIS A 336 -0.11 -24.69 -21.79
CA HIS A 336 1.15 -24.98 -22.48
C HIS A 336 2.38 -24.61 -21.62
N ILE A 337 2.35 -23.47 -20.95
CA ILE A 337 3.42 -23.01 -20.05
C ILE A 337 3.57 -23.98 -18.89
N ILE A 338 2.49 -24.36 -18.21
CA ILE A 338 2.50 -25.33 -17.09
C ILE A 338 3.20 -26.61 -17.52
N LYS A 339 2.81 -27.16 -18.67
CA LYS A 339 3.43 -28.38 -19.20
C LYS A 339 4.91 -28.20 -19.51
N LYS A 340 5.31 -27.07 -20.10
CA LYS A 340 6.69 -26.78 -20.48
C LYS A 340 7.59 -26.60 -19.26
N THR A 341 7.11 -25.96 -18.21
CA THR A 341 7.87 -25.65 -16.98
C THR A 341 7.74 -26.75 -15.91
N GLY A 342 6.98 -27.83 -16.18
CA GLY A 342 6.84 -28.96 -15.27
C GLY A 342 5.95 -28.70 -14.06
N GLY A 343 5.05 -27.73 -14.17
CA GLY A 343 4.08 -27.42 -13.14
C GLY A 343 2.86 -28.34 -13.14
N GLU A 344 2.08 -28.26 -12.08
CA GLU A 344 0.77 -28.91 -11.89
C GLU A 344 -0.30 -27.86 -11.64
N ASP A 345 -1.40 -27.92 -12.36
CA ASP A 345 -2.61 -27.13 -12.05
C ASP A 345 -3.44 -27.90 -11.01
N ILE A 346 -3.50 -27.37 -9.80
CA ILE A 346 -4.10 -28.04 -8.65
C ILE A 346 -5.62 -28.11 -8.84
N SER A 347 -6.15 -29.33 -8.77
CA SER A 347 -7.58 -29.56 -8.94
C SER A 347 -8.42 -28.79 -7.90
N PRO A 348 -9.59 -28.24 -8.30
CA PRO A 348 -10.56 -27.64 -7.36
C PRO A 348 -11.04 -28.59 -6.25
N SER A 349 -10.90 -29.91 -6.43
CA SER A 349 -11.20 -30.91 -5.40
C SER A 349 -10.13 -31.02 -4.32
N ASP A 350 -8.91 -30.55 -4.58
CA ASP A 350 -7.79 -30.59 -3.63
C ASP A 350 -8.08 -29.73 -2.39
N ARG A 351 -7.56 -30.20 -1.25
CA ARG A 351 -7.68 -29.50 0.03
C ARG A 351 -7.05 -28.12 -0.02
N LEU A 352 -5.87 -27.98 -0.62
CA LEU A 352 -5.15 -26.70 -0.74
C LEU A 352 -5.96 -25.70 -1.56
N TYR A 353 -6.51 -26.12 -2.72
CA TYR A 353 -7.35 -25.25 -3.54
C TYR A 353 -8.60 -24.75 -2.77
N LYS A 354 -9.22 -25.61 -1.97
CA LYS A 354 -10.38 -25.24 -1.14
C LYS A 354 -10.01 -24.30 0.01
N MET A 355 -8.79 -24.39 0.54
CA MET A 355 -8.30 -23.44 1.54
C MET A 355 -7.98 -22.08 0.91
N MET A 356 -7.54 -22.09 -0.33
CA MET A 356 -7.33 -20.91 -1.16
C MET A 356 -8.62 -20.57 -1.91
N ASP A 357 -9.67 -20.27 -1.18
CA ASP A 357 -10.96 -19.90 -1.78
C ASP A 357 -10.74 -18.85 -2.89
N PRO A 358 -11.17 -19.14 -4.16
CA PRO A 358 -11.07 -18.16 -5.24
C PRO A 358 -11.73 -16.82 -4.92
N ALA A 359 -12.77 -16.82 -4.07
CA ALA A 359 -13.38 -15.60 -3.59
C ALA A 359 -12.43 -14.74 -2.76
N LEU A 360 -11.51 -15.33 -1.98
CA LEU A 360 -10.51 -14.59 -1.23
C LEU A 360 -9.51 -13.87 -2.12
N ILE A 361 -9.09 -14.53 -3.20
CA ILE A 361 -8.16 -13.93 -4.16
C ILE A 361 -8.88 -12.93 -5.05
N GLY A 362 -10.12 -13.22 -5.42
CA GLY A 362 -10.97 -12.26 -6.11
C GLY A 362 -11.24 -11.01 -5.30
N ASP A 363 -11.31 -11.15 -4.00
CA ASP A 363 -11.43 -10.05 -3.04
C ASP A 363 -10.22 -9.11 -3.10
N TRP A 364 -9.00 -9.65 -3.18
CA TRP A 364 -7.78 -8.87 -3.43
C TRP A 364 -7.80 -8.15 -4.76
N PHE A 365 -8.28 -8.82 -5.77
CA PHE A 365 -8.42 -8.30 -7.11
C PHE A 365 -9.39 -7.11 -7.17
N LEU A 366 -10.48 -7.14 -6.40
CA LEU A 366 -11.52 -6.12 -6.42
C LEU A 366 -11.31 -5.00 -5.41
N CYS A 367 -10.93 -5.31 -4.20
CA CYS A 367 -10.79 -4.32 -3.15
C CYS A 367 -9.94 -4.77 -1.97
N GLY A 368 -9.40 -5.96 -1.99
CA GLY A 368 -8.62 -6.53 -0.90
C GLY A 368 -9.30 -6.51 0.47
N ASN A 369 -9.37 -7.64 1.13
CA ASN A 369 -9.89 -7.74 2.49
C ASN A 369 -8.81 -8.22 3.46
N SER A 370 -7.82 -7.38 3.72
CA SER A 370 -6.74 -7.68 4.65
C SER A 370 -7.23 -7.98 6.09
N GLY A 371 -8.40 -7.46 6.46
CA GLY A 371 -9.00 -7.71 7.77
C GLY A 371 -9.26 -9.18 8.07
N ARG A 372 -9.56 -10.00 7.05
CA ARG A 372 -9.75 -11.44 7.21
C ARG A 372 -8.45 -12.15 7.53
N ILE A 373 -7.35 -11.78 6.86
CA ILE A 373 -6.02 -12.36 7.05
C ILE A 373 -5.42 -11.94 8.39
N MET A 374 -5.60 -10.69 8.78
CA MET A 374 -5.03 -10.13 10.01
C MET A 374 -5.74 -10.60 11.29
N ARG A 375 -6.96 -11.09 11.18
CA ARG A 375 -7.80 -11.45 12.32
C ARG A 375 -7.14 -12.46 13.31
N PRO A 376 -6.50 -13.55 12.84
CA PRO A 376 -5.91 -14.52 13.77
C PRO A 376 -4.68 -13.98 14.50
N ALA A 377 -3.91 -13.13 13.83
CA ALA A 377 -2.64 -12.61 14.33
C ALA A 377 -2.78 -11.36 15.19
N GLY A 378 -3.74 -10.50 14.84
CA GLY A 378 -3.93 -9.20 15.49
C GLY A 378 -2.94 -8.12 15.07
N SER A 379 -1.80 -8.48 14.50
CA SER A 379 -0.81 -7.55 13.94
C SER A 379 0.02 -8.22 12.86
N HIS A 380 0.65 -7.42 12.01
CA HIS A 380 1.69 -7.87 11.08
C HIS A 380 2.77 -6.79 10.99
N MET A 381 3.95 -7.19 10.55
CA MET A 381 5.06 -6.30 10.24
C MET A 381 5.80 -6.83 9.02
N ILE A 382 6.33 -5.93 8.21
CA ILE A 382 7.24 -6.26 7.11
C ILE A 382 8.66 -6.10 7.66
N ALA A 383 9.41 -7.20 7.72
CA ALA A 383 10.78 -7.20 8.24
C ALA A 383 11.79 -6.83 7.14
N MET A 384 11.56 -7.29 5.93
CA MET A 384 12.35 -6.95 4.74
C MET A 384 11.41 -6.78 3.55
N VAL A 385 11.80 -5.92 2.62
CA VAL A 385 11.06 -5.72 1.36
C VAL A 385 12.06 -5.47 0.23
N ALA A 386 11.75 -5.98 -0.94
CA ALA A 386 12.46 -5.65 -2.16
C ALA A 386 11.46 -5.34 -3.27
N LEU A 387 11.78 -4.35 -4.08
CA LEU A 387 11.05 -4.03 -5.30
C LEU A 387 12.06 -3.87 -6.43
N ASP A 388 12.21 -4.93 -7.23
CA ASP A 388 13.19 -5.02 -8.31
C ASP A 388 12.72 -6.09 -9.33
N SER A 389 13.63 -6.81 -9.99
CA SER A 389 13.33 -8.00 -10.77
C SER A 389 12.79 -9.15 -9.89
N ILE A 390 12.12 -10.11 -10.49
CA ILE A 390 11.64 -11.31 -9.77
C ILE A 390 12.81 -12.04 -9.11
N ASP A 391 13.92 -12.25 -9.83
CA ASP A 391 15.11 -12.93 -9.30
C ASP A 391 15.71 -12.20 -8.09
N HIS A 392 15.79 -10.88 -8.16
CA HIS A 392 16.29 -10.08 -7.03
C HIS A 392 15.34 -10.15 -5.83
N SER A 393 14.05 -10.02 -6.05
CA SER A 393 13.05 -10.15 -5.00
C SER A 393 13.09 -11.51 -4.30
N LEU A 394 13.28 -12.59 -5.06
CA LEU A 394 13.44 -13.94 -4.51
C LEU A 394 14.74 -14.12 -3.74
N LYS A 395 15.84 -13.49 -4.15
CA LYS A 395 17.10 -13.49 -3.38
C LYS A 395 16.90 -12.82 -2.02
N VAL A 396 16.18 -11.70 -1.99
CA VAL A 396 15.86 -11.01 -0.74
C VAL A 396 14.95 -11.86 0.14
N ALA A 397 13.93 -12.50 -0.43
CA ALA A 397 13.06 -13.43 0.27
C ALA A 397 13.86 -14.58 0.90
N HIS A 398 14.74 -15.23 0.12
CA HIS A 398 15.61 -16.28 0.62
C HIS A 398 16.52 -15.80 1.77
N ARG A 399 17.12 -14.61 1.62
CA ARG A 399 17.98 -14.02 2.67
C ARG A 399 17.19 -13.72 3.96
N ALA A 400 15.97 -13.24 3.82
CA ALA A 400 15.08 -13.02 4.96
C ALA A 400 14.75 -14.32 5.69
N ASP A 401 14.54 -15.40 4.96
CA ASP A 401 14.33 -16.74 5.52
C ASP A 401 15.51 -17.25 6.34
N GLU A 402 16.74 -17.02 5.86
CA GLU A 402 17.94 -17.37 6.61
C GLU A 402 18.04 -16.61 7.93
N ILE A 403 17.76 -15.30 7.90
CA ILE A 403 17.81 -14.45 9.09
C ILE A 403 16.73 -14.84 10.10
N ARG A 404 15.51 -15.13 9.61
CA ARG A 404 14.38 -15.50 10.48
C ARG A 404 14.58 -16.76 11.30
N LYS A 405 15.45 -17.68 10.88
CA LYS A 405 15.73 -18.92 11.63
C LYS A 405 16.20 -18.68 13.06
N ASP A 406 16.78 -17.52 13.31
CA ASP A 406 17.30 -17.12 14.65
C ASP A 406 16.26 -16.41 15.51
N PHE A 407 15.02 -16.27 15.00
CA PHE A 407 13.95 -15.53 15.65
C PHE A 407 12.73 -16.41 15.93
N ASP A 408 12.11 -16.18 17.09
CA ASP A 408 10.92 -16.87 17.53
C ASP A 408 9.67 -16.01 17.31
N PHE A 409 8.89 -16.37 16.28
CA PHE A 409 7.61 -15.74 15.93
C PHE A 409 6.53 -16.79 15.73
N MET A 410 5.27 -16.36 15.69
CA MET A 410 4.12 -17.24 15.46
C MET A 410 4.18 -17.93 14.10
N ASP A 411 4.60 -17.22 13.06
CA ASP A 411 4.92 -17.75 11.74
C ASP A 411 6.45 -17.86 11.60
N THR A 412 7.00 -18.99 11.87
CA THR A 412 8.44 -19.26 11.72
C THR A 412 8.80 -19.77 10.34
N ASP A 413 7.86 -19.71 9.38
CA ASP A 413 8.06 -20.31 8.07
C ASP A 413 8.80 -19.41 7.08
N LYS A 414 9.33 -20.09 6.09
CA LYS A 414 10.30 -19.60 5.12
C LYS A 414 9.67 -19.00 3.86
N ASP A 415 8.35 -18.86 3.81
CA ASP A 415 7.68 -18.43 2.60
C ASP A 415 7.35 -16.95 2.67
N ASP A 416 7.97 -16.19 1.81
CA ASP A 416 7.63 -14.78 1.64
C ASP A 416 6.62 -14.58 0.52
N TRP A 417 5.86 -13.52 0.65
CA TRP A 417 4.99 -13.06 -0.40
C TRP A 417 5.80 -12.47 -1.54
N VAL A 418 5.57 -12.95 -2.76
CA VAL A 418 6.19 -12.36 -3.95
C VAL A 418 5.10 -12.01 -4.96
N CYS A 419 4.84 -10.72 -5.08
CA CYS A 419 3.99 -10.16 -6.12
C CYS A 419 4.78 -9.90 -7.39
N THR A 420 4.12 -10.02 -8.54
CA THR A 420 4.70 -9.63 -9.81
C THR A 420 3.87 -8.51 -10.46
N TYR A 421 4.54 -7.61 -11.14
CA TYR A 421 3.97 -6.42 -11.78
C TYR A 421 4.45 -6.29 -13.21
N ASP A 422 3.72 -5.52 -14.02
CA ASP A 422 4.09 -5.24 -15.42
C ASP A 422 4.41 -6.54 -16.19
N PHE A 423 3.52 -7.54 -16.13
CA PHE A 423 3.73 -8.87 -16.70
C PHE A 423 5.02 -9.56 -16.24
N GLY A 424 5.33 -9.44 -14.96
CA GLY A 424 6.50 -10.09 -14.38
C GLY A 424 7.83 -9.39 -14.66
N TRP A 425 7.80 -8.20 -15.27
CA TRP A 425 9.00 -7.39 -15.43
C TRP A 425 9.55 -6.89 -14.09
N GLN A 426 8.68 -6.66 -13.12
CA GLN A 426 9.04 -6.34 -11.74
C GLN A 426 8.52 -7.38 -10.77
N GLY A 427 9.27 -7.58 -9.69
CA GLY A 427 8.87 -8.36 -8.52
C GLY A 427 8.91 -7.51 -7.25
N ASP A 428 8.06 -7.87 -6.31
CA ASP A 428 8.04 -7.30 -4.97
C ASP A 428 8.03 -8.46 -3.96
N ALA A 429 9.00 -8.50 -3.08
CA ALA A 429 9.04 -9.45 -1.98
C ALA A 429 8.75 -8.73 -0.67
N GLU A 430 7.76 -9.21 0.06
CA GLU A 430 7.45 -8.76 1.41
C GLU A 430 7.66 -9.91 2.40
N CYS A 431 8.67 -9.77 3.24
CA CYS A 431 8.96 -10.72 4.30
C CYS A 431 8.10 -10.40 5.51
N LEU A 432 6.89 -10.95 5.52
CA LEU A 432 5.89 -10.71 6.54
C LEU A 432 6.20 -11.50 7.82
N ILE A 433 5.97 -10.86 8.95
CA ILE A 433 6.01 -11.49 10.28
C ILE A 433 4.77 -11.10 11.09
N LEU A 434 4.37 -11.98 11.98
CA LEU A 434 3.20 -11.80 12.84
C LEU A 434 3.61 -11.74 14.32
N PRO A 435 4.18 -10.62 14.79
CA PRO A 435 4.53 -10.50 16.19
C PRO A 435 3.27 -10.45 17.06
N GLU A 436 3.35 -11.01 18.25
CA GLU A 436 2.35 -10.74 19.27
C GLU A 436 2.50 -9.30 19.77
N MET A 437 1.39 -8.67 20.15
CA MET A 437 1.39 -7.30 20.69
C MET A 437 1.87 -7.27 22.16
N THR A 438 2.97 -7.98 22.44
CA THR A 438 3.68 -7.97 23.71
C THR A 438 5.02 -7.24 23.57
N GLU A 439 5.54 -6.68 24.65
CA GLU A 439 6.82 -5.98 24.65
C GLU A 439 7.96 -6.89 24.16
N TYR A 440 7.97 -8.15 24.58
CA TYR A 440 8.95 -9.15 24.15
C TYR A 440 8.89 -9.41 22.65
N SER A 441 7.73 -9.79 22.13
CA SER A 441 7.58 -10.16 20.71
C SER A 441 7.84 -8.97 19.79
N MET A 442 7.41 -7.77 20.21
CA MET A 442 7.66 -6.54 19.45
C MET A 442 9.16 -6.15 19.48
N GLY A 443 9.85 -6.37 20.59
CA GLY A 443 11.31 -6.19 20.70
C GLY A 443 12.05 -7.12 19.73
N ARG A 444 11.68 -8.40 19.71
CA ARG A 444 12.25 -9.39 18.78
C ARG A 444 11.98 -9.03 17.30
N ALA A 445 10.78 -8.54 17.00
CA ALA A 445 10.44 -8.07 15.67
C ALA A 445 11.34 -6.90 15.21
N MET A 446 11.67 -6.00 16.13
CA MET A 446 12.61 -4.91 15.88
C MET A 446 14.05 -5.41 15.64
N GLU A 447 14.50 -6.35 16.43
CA GLU A 447 15.81 -6.98 16.23
C GLU A 447 15.91 -7.63 14.85
N LEU A 448 14.86 -8.34 14.41
CA LEU A 448 14.78 -8.92 13.07
C LEU A 448 14.82 -7.83 11.97
N ALA A 449 14.07 -6.75 12.13
CA ALA A 449 14.09 -5.65 11.16
C ALA A 449 15.50 -5.00 11.05
N MET A 450 16.20 -4.84 12.18
CA MET A 450 17.56 -4.33 12.18
C MET A 450 18.57 -5.32 11.58
N ALA A 451 18.39 -6.62 11.82
CA ALA A 451 19.18 -7.67 11.17
C ALA A 451 18.97 -7.68 9.65
N GLY A 452 17.71 -7.52 9.21
CA GLY A 452 17.36 -7.38 7.80
C GLY A 452 17.98 -6.16 7.14
N LEU A 453 17.93 -5.00 7.81
CA LEU A 453 18.58 -3.79 7.34
C LEU A 453 20.09 -3.96 7.17
N LYS A 454 20.74 -4.57 8.15
CA LYS A 454 22.18 -4.87 8.10
C LYS A 454 22.50 -5.79 6.93
N ALA A 455 21.79 -6.89 6.77
CA ALA A 455 21.96 -7.83 5.68
C ALA A 455 21.74 -7.16 4.31
N SER A 456 20.72 -6.32 4.18
CA SER A 456 20.46 -5.58 2.94
C SER A 456 21.64 -4.66 2.55
N LEU A 457 22.32 -4.06 3.52
CA LEU A 457 23.51 -3.25 3.26
C LEU A 457 24.71 -4.10 2.86
N GLU A 458 24.95 -5.23 3.54
CA GLU A 458 26.06 -6.14 3.27
C GLU A 458 25.91 -6.81 1.91
N ASP A 459 24.73 -7.29 1.59
CA ASP A 459 24.44 -8.06 0.37
C ASP A 459 24.09 -7.13 -0.82
N LYS A 460 23.97 -5.83 -0.59
CA LYS A 460 23.49 -4.82 -1.57
C LYS A 460 22.10 -5.15 -2.13
N THR A 461 21.27 -5.76 -1.30
CA THR A 461 19.87 -6.07 -1.59
C THR A 461 18.99 -5.02 -0.94
N TYR A 462 18.85 -3.87 -1.58
CA TYR A 462 18.25 -2.70 -0.99
C TYR A 462 16.74 -2.81 -0.87
N THR A 463 16.22 -2.33 0.25
CA THR A 463 14.80 -2.16 0.49
C THR A 463 14.33 -0.79 0.00
N VAL A 464 13.10 -0.72 -0.48
CA VAL A 464 12.43 0.55 -0.83
C VAL A 464 11.80 1.24 0.38
N LEU A 465 11.72 0.55 1.52
CA LEU A 465 11.18 1.10 2.75
C LEU A 465 12.20 1.98 3.43
N GLN A 466 11.97 3.28 3.38
CA GLN A 466 12.85 4.28 3.98
C GLN A 466 12.05 5.16 4.91
N ILE A 467 12.31 5.01 6.18
CA ILE A 467 11.86 5.94 7.21
C ILE A 467 12.98 6.98 7.43
N ALA A 468 12.62 8.17 7.88
CA ALA A 468 13.54 9.28 8.01
C ALA A 468 14.81 8.94 8.80
N GLU A 469 14.68 8.10 9.82
CA GLU A 469 15.76 7.68 10.71
C GLU A 469 16.78 6.75 10.05
N THR A 470 16.42 6.07 8.97
CA THR A 470 17.34 5.16 8.26
C THR A 470 18.17 5.85 7.18
N HIS A 471 17.78 7.03 6.73
CA HIS A 471 18.49 7.76 5.69
C HIS A 471 19.99 8.03 5.97
N PRO A 472 20.42 8.38 7.19
CA PRO A 472 21.84 8.54 7.46
C PRO A 472 22.66 7.27 7.27
N VAL A 473 22.05 6.11 7.51
CA VAL A 473 22.68 4.79 7.37
C VAL A 473 22.63 4.31 5.93
N LEU A 474 21.47 4.41 5.28
CA LEU A 474 21.24 3.93 3.92
C LEU A 474 21.75 4.87 2.83
N GLY A 475 21.70 6.17 3.08
CA GLY A 475 22.03 7.19 2.10
C GLY A 475 23.37 7.00 1.40
N PRO A 476 24.48 6.69 2.10
CA PRO A 476 25.77 6.41 1.48
C PRO A 476 25.72 5.22 0.52
N ALA A 477 24.96 4.18 0.83
CA ALA A 477 24.78 3.01 -0.03
C ALA A 477 24.01 3.32 -1.31
N TYR A 478 23.16 4.35 -1.30
CA TYR A 478 22.34 4.81 -2.42
C TYR A 478 22.89 6.05 -3.13
N GLY A 479 24.21 6.23 -3.15
CA GLY A 479 24.84 7.35 -3.84
C GLY A 479 24.55 8.70 -3.21
N ASN A 480 24.32 8.75 -1.91
CA ASN A 480 24.06 9.97 -1.14
C ASN A 480 22.80 10.75 -1.60
N TYR A 481 21.78 10.08 -2.17
CA TYR A 481 20.54 10.72 -2.59
C TYR A 481 19.87 11.51 -1.45
N HIS A 482 20.08 11.10 -0.21
CA HIS A 482 19.53 11.74 0.98
C HIS A 482 19.97 13.20 1.12
N GLU A 483 21.17 13.57 0.64
CA GLU A 483 21.63 14.96 0.62
C GLU A 483 20.84 15.81 -0.39
N LEU A 484 20.45 15.22 -1.53
CA LEU A 484 19.54 15.88 -2.47
C LEU A 484 18.14 16.04 -1.85
N LEU A 485 17.66 15.02 -1.17
CA LEU A 485 16.35 15.04 -0.50
C LEU A 485 16.29 16.13 0.59
N LYS A 486 17.37 16.33 1.37
CA LYS A 486 17.47 17.44 2.33
C LYS A 486 17.34 18.80 1.64
N LYS A 487 17.98 18.98 0.48
CA LYS A 487 17.86 20.23 -0.30
C LYS A 487 16.44 20.45 -0.77
N ILE A 488 15.75 19.40 -1.28
CA ILE A 488 14.35 19.46 -1.71
C ILE A 488 13.46 19.85 -0.52
N LYS A 489 13.61 19.17 0.61
CA LYS A 489 12.85 19.46 1.83
C LYS A 489 13.05 20.91 2.27
N LYS A 490 14.29 21.39 2.39
CA LYS A 490 14.59 22.78 2.76
C LYS A 490 14.01 23.82 1.80
N THR A 491 13.94 23.48 0.51
CA THR A 491 13.40 24.39 -0.51
C THR A 491 11.87 24.47 -0.44
N LEU A 492 11.19 23.33 -0.28
CA LEU A 492 9.72 23.27 -0.28
C LEU A 492 9.11 23.59 1.09
N ASP A 493 9.84 23.28 2.17
CA ASP A 493 9.41 23.47 3.55
C ASP A 493 10.49 24.23 4.36
N PRO A 494 10.69 25.52 4.07
CA PRO A 494 11.77 26.30 4.70
C PRO A 494 11.57 26.46 6.21
N GLU A 495 10.36 26.34 6.71
CA GLU A 495 10.03 26.44 8.13
C GLU A 495 9.99 25.08 8.84
N ASN A 496 10.22 23.97 8.10
CA ASN A 496 10.21 22.60 8.59
C ASN A 496 8.94 22.25 9.42
N VAL A 497 7.78 22.66 8.93
CA VAL A 497 6.49 22.42 9.60
C VAL A 497 5.73 21.21 9.06
N ALA A 498 6.08 20.72 7.85
CA ALA A 498 5.41 19.60 7.21
C ALA A 498 5.97 18.28 7.76
N ASN A 499 5.29 17.72 8.74
CA ASN A 499 5.59 16.42 9.37
C ASN A 499 7.08 16.15 9.61
N PRO A 500 7.85 17.00 10.31
CA PRO A 500 9.22 16.69 10.63
C PRO A 500 9.33 15.44 11.54
N PRO A 501 10.32 14.55 11.33
CA PRO A 501 11.46 14.67 10.43
C PRO A 501 11.26 14.15 9.00
N ASN A 502 10.04 13.90 8.55
CA ASN A 502 9.78 13.31 7.24
C ASN A 502 9.87 14.33 6.07
N PRO A 503 10.24 13.88 4.87
CA PRO A 503 10.71 12.53 4.53
C PRO A 503 12.14 12.27 4.99
N ILE A 504 12.83 13.29 5.46
CA ILE A 504 14.20 13.25 5.95
C ILE A 504 14.42 14.29 7.04
N GLN A 505 15.22 13.94 8.04
CA GLN A 505 15.67 14.90 9.06
C GLN A 505 16.49 16.01 8.39
N VAL A 506 16.02 17.22 8.53
CA VAL A 506 16.77 18.42 8.17
C VAL A 506 17.56 18.82 9.41
N ASP A 507 18.89 18.90 9.28
CA ASP A 507 19.74 19.30 10.39
C ASP A 507 19.27 20.66 10.90
N GLU A 508 19.05 20.77 12.20
CA GLU A 508 18.92 22.06 12.84
C GLU A 508 20.21 22.82 12.54
N THR A 509 20.10 23.97 11.94
CA THR A 509 21.24 24.87 11.78
C THR A 509 21.83 25.04 13.16
N GLN A 510 23.06 24.54 13.38
CA GLN A 510 23.87 24.96 14.51
C GLN A 510 24.05 26.47 14.33
N GLU A 511 23.24 27.24 15.06
CA GLU A 511 23.54 28.65 15.31
C GLU A 511 24.70 28.77 16.28
#